data_8e6d92e1337caa79a41198aaad882246
#
_entry.id   8e6d92e1337caa79a41198aaad882246
#
_cell.length_a   1.000
_cell.length_b   1.000
_cell.length_c   1.000
_cell.angle_alpha   90.00
_cell.angle_beta   90.00
_cell.angle_gamma   90.00
#
_symmetry.space_group_name_H-M   'P 1'
#
loop_
_entity.id
_entity.type
_entity.pdbx_description
1 polymer ?
#
loop_
_entity_poly.entity_id
_entity_poly.type
_entity_poly.pdbx_seq_one_letter_code
_entity_poly.pdbx_strand_id
1 'polypeptide(L)'
;MNLYSSKIKILNYLILSAFAFFINYFFSNLGVYPIDTFSSFDAGYLITKGYHPIKDFWVISGVFIDYLQALCFLIFGFNWNAYIFHASFLNAILSVFFLFFLNNINSNFYLNFCLAASLATLCYPVSGTPFPYLHSYILSLISIMIFYLAVYKEEKIYWMILPFFMLFAFLSMQLPSGLINFLILTFTIIYYIKIKRDFIFSFLSGTSVCLILIIVYFLLLKIDLKDAFIQLILFPLTIGESRIVGDESAYASANLIKKLTIRGTLGHFKFINIFLFANFIAIIFFIKKNSRKWFEKKLLLNIFVFLCGLSFIFHQLITANQTFIFSLIPILCGLHIVQLNDFFKIKSKRINIFLLLIIVFVTVKYHNVYNVKRKFMDLQNVNLNNAVKAEILNNKFNKLQWITPYHYKENPKEELRLLKEAVSIISNENVNNFMLITHYQFFSILTEKKINILNRWYFPNNNTHPTNSNNSYYSYYNHKINKLIKEKKIKKIYLAKSYPKEFWFINFEDLLEGYCFKKIKHNDILHSININNCN
;
A
#
# COMPACT_ATOMS: atom_id res chain seq x y z
N MET A 1 -10.06 -38.48 12.02
CA MET A 1 -9.66 -37.62 10.86
C MET A 1 -8.32 -38.13 10.37
N ASN A 2 -8.25 -38.70 9.17
CA ASN A 2 -7.06 -39.42 8.68
C ASN A 2 -5.83 -38.51 8.60
N LEU A 3 -4.73 -38.88 9.22
CA LEU A 3 -3.40 -38.19 9.19
C LEU A 3 -2.93 -37.90 7.75
N TYR A 4 -3.29 -38.76 6.78
CA TYR A 4 -3.01 -38.57 5.35
C TYR A 4 -3.75 -37.34 4.77
N SER A 5 -5.01 -37.14 5.13
CA SER A 5 -5.82 -35.97 4.69
C SER A 5 -5.28 -34.66 5.26
N SER A 6 -4.72 -34.65 6.48
CA SER A 6 -4.14 -33.46 7.08
C SER A 6 -2.80 -33.07 6.44
N LYS A 7 -1.95 -34.05 6.11
CA LYS A 7 -0.66 -33.83 5.43
C LYS A 7 -0.85 -33.22 4.03
N ILE A 8 -1.82 -33.71 3.25
CA ILE A 8 -2.15 -33.16 1.93
C ILE A 8 -2.63 -31.71 2.04
N LYS A 9 -3.43 -31.38 3.03
CA LYS A 9 -3.88 -30.00 3.25
C LYS A 9 -2.71 -29.07 3.57
N ILE A 10 -1.80 -29.46 4.45
CA ILE A 10 -0.62 -28.67 4.80
C ILE A 10 0.26 -28.45 3.56
N LEU A 11 0.49 -29.50 2.76
CA LEU A 11 1.26 -29.39 1.53
C LEU A 11 0.67 -28.37 0.55
N ASN A 12 -0.66 -28.34 0.39
CA ASN A 12 -1.31 -27.38 -0.48
C ASN A 12 -1.18 -25.92 0.03
N TYR A 13 -1.21 -25.68 1.33
CA TYR A 13 -0.92 -24.37 1.90
C TYR A 13 0.53 -23.93 1.62
N LEU A 14 1.49 -24.85 1.72
CA LEU A 14 2.90 -24.58 1.41
C LEU A 14 3.10 -24.28 -0.08
N ILE A 15 2.49 -25.07 -0.96
CA ILE A 15 2.54 -24.85 -2.42
C ILE A 15 1.94 -23.48 -2.78
N LEU A 16 0.79 -23.12 -2.22
CA LEU A 16 0.18 -21.82 -2.46
C LEU A 16 1.04 -20.68 -1.93
N SER A 17 1.61 -20.84 -0.73
CA SER A 17 2.51 -19.85 -0.13
C SER A 17 3.74 -19.62 -1.02
N ALA A 18 4.38 -20.69 -1.47
CA ALA A 18 5.52 -20.62 -2.38
C ALA A 18 5.14 -19.96 -3.72
N PHE A 19 4.01 -20.36 -4.32
CA PHE A 19 3.52 -19.76 -5.57
C PHE A 19 3.27 -18.26 -5.42
N ALA A 20 2.55 -17.83 -4.36
CA ALA A 20 2.24 -16.43 -4.12
C ALA A 20 3.50 -15.59 -3.84
N PHE A 21 4.47 -16.17 -3.13
CA PHE A 21 5.76 -15.53 -2.87
C PHE A 21 6.55 -15.36 -4.17
N PHE A 22 6.77 -16.45 -4.91
CA PHE A 22 7.67 -16.42 -6.07
C PHE A 22 7.11 -15.66 -7.26
N ILE A 23 5.78 -15.62 -7.48
CA ILE A 23 5.21 -14.82 -8.56
C ILE A 23 5.46 -13.33 -8.34
N ASN A 24 5.29 -12.83 -7.11
CA ASN A 24 5.62 -11.44 -6.79
C ASN A 24 7.12 -11.18 -6.86
N TYR A 25 7.93 -12.04 -6.23
CA TYR A 25 9.39 -11.92 -6.20
C TYR A 25 10.01 -11.87 -7.60
N PHE A 26 9.51 -12.68 -8.53
CA PHE A 26 9.97 -12.68 -9.92
C PHE A 26 9.70 -11.35 -10.62
N PHE A 27 8.46 -10.87 -10.60
CA PHE A 27 8.08 -9.64 -11.28
C PHE A 27 8.62 -8.37 -10.62
N SER A 28 8.98 -8.43 -9.34
CA SER A 28 9.61 -7.31 -8.60
C SER A 28 10.99 -6.94 -9.14
N ASN A 29 11.65 -7.85 -9.83
CA ASN A 29 13.00 -7.61 -10.35
C ASN A 29 13.02 -6.92 -11.71
N LEU A 30 11.87 -6.57 -12.29
CA LEU A 30 11.80 -5.98 -13.62
C LEU A 30 11.27 -4.56 -13.59
N GLY A 31 12.14 -3.61 -13.93
CA GLY A 31 11.82 -2.19 -14.07
C GLY A 31 11.68 -1.44 -12.74
N VAL A 32 11.85 -0.13 -12.82
CA VAL A 32 11.85 0.80 -11.70
C VAL A 32 10.95 1.99 -12.02
N TYR A 33 10.09 2.34 -11.09
CA TYR A 33 9.33 3.59 -11.08
C TYR A 33 9.81 4.41 -9.87
N PRO A 34 10.82 5.28 -10.00
CA PRO A 34 11.56 5.84 -8.87
C PRO A 34 10.70 6.45 -7.77
N ILE A 35 9.59 7.11 -8.16
CA ILE A 35 8.68 7.76 -7.21
C ILE A 35 8.06 6.75 -6.23
N ASP A 36 7.71 5.54 -6.70
CA ASP A 36 6.97 4.55 -5.91
C ASP A 36 7.83 3.35 -5.48
N THR A 37 8.80 2.94 -6.32
CA THR A 37 9.59 1.73 -6.11
C THR A 37 10.34 1.73 -4.79
N PHE A 38 10.92 2.86 -4.39
CA PHE A 38 11.80 2.95 -3.22
C PHE A 38 11.12 3.58 -1.99
N SER A 39 9.81 3.66 -1.94
CA SER A 39 9.07 4.44 -0.93
C SER A 39 9.39 4.09 0.53
N SER A 40 9.83 2.86 0.83
CA SER A 40 10.22 2.42 2.19
C SER A 40 11.66 1.91 2.28
N PHE A 41 12.46 2.03 1.20
CA PHE A 41 13.79 1.45 1.17
C PHE A 41 14.75 2.19 2.10
N ASP A 42 15.00 3.49 1.88
CA ASP A 42 15.83 4.30 2.80
C ASP A 42 15.15 4.53 4.15
N ALA A 43 13.82 4.68 4.21
CA ALA A 43 13.10 4.85 5.46
C ALA A 43 13.30 3.65 6.42
N GLY A 44 13.17 2.42 5.90
CA GLY A 44 13.46 1.21 6.68
C GLY A 44 14.90 1.16 7.19
N TYR A 45 15.87 1.54 6.36
CA TYR A 45 17.28 1.63 6.78
C TYR A 45 17.50 2.70 7.85
N LEU A 46 16.95 3.89 7.69
CA LEU A 46 17.08 4.99 8.63
C LEU A 46 16.51 4.65 10.01
N ILE A 47 15.41 3.88 10.06
CA ILE A 47 14.85 3.35 11.32
C ILE A 47 15.89 2.48 12.05
N THR A 48 16.60 1.59 11.34
CA THR A 48 17.65 0.77 11.97
C THR A 48 18.83 1.60 12.50
N LYS A 49 18.95 2.86 12.02
CA LYS A 49 19.97 3.83 12.49
C LYS A 49 19.41 4.83 13.53
N GLY A 50 18.18 4.59 14.03
CA GLY A 50 17.53 5.40 15.06
C GLY A 50 16.91 6.70 14.55
N TYR A 51 16.58 6.82 13.26
CA TYR A 51 15.70 7.85 12.73
C TYR A 51 14.30 7.29 12.59
N HIS A 52 13.32 8.05 13.05
CA HIS A 52 11.93 7.59 13.12
C HIS A 52 11.00 8.49 12.31
N PRO A 53 10.03 7.89 11.58
CA PRO A 53 8.99 8.64 10.88
C PRO A 53 8.22 9.52 11.86
N ILE A 54 7.65 10.61 11.36
CA ILE A 54 6.95 11.67 12.12
C ILE A 54 7.92 12.61 12.84
N LYS A 55 8.87 12.06 13.57
CA LYS A 55 9.84 12.81 14.38
C LYS A 55 10.97 13.39 13.54
N ASP A 56 11.71 12.52 12.85
CA ASP A 56 12.96 12.89 12.16
C ASP A 56 12.78 13.24 10.69
N PHE A 57 11.68 12.79 10.08
CA PHE A 57 11.29 13.14 8.72
C PHE A 57 9.77 13.10 8.56
N TRP A 58 9.28 13.91 7.61
CA TRP A 58 7.85 14.03 7.34
C TRP A 58 7.30 12.79 6.67
N VAL A 59 6.15 12.30 7.16
CA VAL A 59 5.39 11.19 6.59
C VAL A 59 3.90 11.49 6.67
N ILE A 60 3.13 10.97 5.71
CA ILE A 60 1.66 11.04 5.72
C ILE A 60 1.02 9.67 5.88
N SER A 61 1.81 8.61 5.74
CA SER A 61 1.35 7.21 5.74
C SER A 61 2.53 6.26 5.83
N GLY A 62 2.27 4.96 5.93
CA GLY A 62 3.30 3.93 5.77
C GLY A 62 4.21 3.70 6.98
N VAL A 63 3.91 4.29 8.12
CA VAL A 63 4.71 4.11 9.35
C VAL A 63 4.89 2.62 9.67
N PHE A 64 3.81 1.83 9.61
CA PHE A 64 3.88 0.39 9.86
C PHE A 64 4.77 -0.34 8.84
N ILE A 65 4.71 0.05 7.57
CA ILE A 65 5.49 -0.56 6.49
C ILE A 65 6.98 -0.28 6.67
N ASP A 66 7.34 0.94 7.05
CA ASP A 66 8.72 1.35 7.26
C ASP A 66 9.36 0.53 8.41
N TYR A 67 8.62 0.26 9.50
CA TYR A 67 9.09 -0.63 10.57
C TYR A 67 9.17 -2.10 10.16
N LEU A 68 8.20 -2.60 9.37
CA LEU A 68 8.30 -3.96 8.80
C LEU A 68 9.51 -4.08 7.88
N GLN A 69 9.77 -3.05 7.07
CA GLN A 69 10.95 -3.04 6.21
C GLN A 69 12.25 -2.99 7.03
N ALA A 70 12.29 -2.20 8.09
CA ALA A 70 13.42 -2.20 9.03
C ALA A 70 13.67 -3.60 9.63
N LEU A 71 12.62 -4.29 10.03
CA LEU A 71 12.70 -5.68 10.52
C LEU A 71 13.24 -6.62 9.44
N CYS A 72 12.74 -6.53 8.20
CA CYS A 72 13.27 -7.34 7.09
C CYS A 72 14.76 -7.06 6.84
N PHE A 73 15.20 -5.82 6.95
CA PHE A 73 16.61 -5.46 6.80
C PHE A 73 17.49 -6.00 7.93
N LEU A 74 17.02 -6.00 9.16
CA LEU A 74 17.74 -6.58 10.29
C LEU A 74 17.93 -8.10 10.15
N ILE A 75 16.96 -8.79 9.52
CA ILE A 75 17.02 -10.25 9.33
C ILE A 75 17.81 -10.65 8.09
N PHE A 76 17.59 -9.97 6.95
CA PHE A 76 18.08 -10.38 5.63
C PHE A 76 19.16 -9.45 5.04
N GLY A 77 19.56 -8.41 5.79
CA GLY A 77 20.54 -7.42 5.34
C GLY A 77 19.97 -6.31 4.47
N PHE A 78 20.76 -5.24 4.28
CA PHE A 78 20.38 -4.01 3.57
C PHE A 78 20.56 -4.17 2.06
N ASN A 79 19.62 -4.85 1.40
CA ASN A 79 19.70 -5.14 -0.02
C ASN A 79 18.31 -5.25 -0.67
N TRP A 80 18.30 -5.29 -2.00
CA TRP A 80 17.08 -5.41 -2.80
C TRP A 80 16.26 -6.67 -2.51
N ASN A 81 16.93 -7.80 -2.29
CA ASN A 81 16.24 -9.06 -2.03
C ASN A 81 15.44 -9.01 -0.72
N ALA A 82 15.96 -8.38 0.34
CA ALA A 82 15.24 -8.15 1.59
C ALA A 82 14.04 -7.22 1.40
N TYR A 83 14.15 -6.27 0.48
CA TYR A 83 13.07 -5.33 0.16
C TYR A 83 11.89 -6.02 -0.54
N ILE A 84 12.18 -6.74 -1.62
CA ILE A 84 11.12 -7.45 -2.36
C ILE A 84 10.60 -8.68 -1.61
N PHE A 85 11.40 -9.26 -0.69
CA PHE A 85 10.94 -10.30 0.22
C PHE A 85 9.73 -9.83 1.04
N HIS A 86 9.79 -8.63 1.60
CA HIS A 86 8.70 -8.03 2.39
C HIS A 86 7.36 -8.04 1.61
N ALA A 87 7.33 -7.48 0.40
CA ALA A 87 6.12 -7.45 -0.42
C ALA A 87 5.64 -8.86 -0.83
N SER A 88 6.58 -9.75 -1.18
CA SER A 88 6.28 -11.13 -1.60
C SER A 88 5.71 -11.96 -0.46
N PHE A 89 6.24 -11.79 0.74
CA PHE A 89 5.76 -12.45 1.95
C PHE A 89 4.34 -12.00 2.33
N LEU A 90 4.03 -10.71 2.17
CA LEU A 90 2.69 -10.20 2.43
C LEU A 90 1.64 -10.77 1.46
N ASN A 91 2.00 -10.93 0.17
CA ASN A 91 1.13 -11.61 -0.81
C ASN A 91 0.91 -13.08 -0.43
N ALA A 92 1.95 -13.77 0.04
CA ALA A 92 1.83 -15.14 0.52
C ALA A 92 0.91 -15.26 1.74
N ILE A 93 1.04 -14.35 2.72
CA ILE A 93 0.15 -14.30 3.90
C ILE A 93 -1.31 -14.11 3.48
N LEU A 94 -1.60 -13.13 2.62
CA LEU A 94 -2.97 -12.90 2.15
C LEU A 94 -3.55 -14.12 1.44
N SER A 95 -2.78 -14.74 0.54
CA SER A 95 -3.22 -15.87 -0.26
C SER A 95 -3.52 -17.11 0.60
N VAL A 96 -2.65 -17.41 1.55
CA VAL A 96 -2.81 -18.50 2.52
C VAL A 96 -4.02 -18.22 3.45
N PHE A 97 -4.14 -16.98 3.94
CA PHE A 97 -5.26 -16.61 4.78
C PHE A 97 -6.61 -16.66 4.02
N PHE A 98 -6.62 -16.27 2.76
CA PHE A 98 -7.81 -16.40 1.92
C PHE A 98 -8.22 -17.85 1.68
N LEU A 99 -7.26 -18.76 1.43
CA LEU A 99 -7.54 -20.19 1.34
C LEU A 99 -8.11 -20.73 2.68
N PHE A 100 -7.51 -20.33 3.80
CA PHE A 100 -8.02 -20.67 5.14
C PHE A 100 -9.45 -20.15 5.32
N PHE A 101 -9.71 -18.91 4.98
CA PHE A 101 -11.02 -18.27 5.05
C PHE A 101 -12.06 -19.07 4.23
N LEU A 102 -11.78 -19.33 2.96
CA LEU A 102 -12.68 -20.09 2.09
C LEU A 102 -12.96 -21.50 2.62
N ASN A 103 -11.94 -22.21 3.11
CA ASN A 103 -12.11 -23.56 3.67
C ASN A 103 -12.98 -23.59 4.93
N ASN A 104 -13.13 -22.47 5.62
CA ASN A 104 -14.03 -22.34 6.76
C ASN A 104 -15.50 -22.07 6.39
N ILE A 105 -15.75 -21.55 5.17
CA ILE A 105 -17.10 -21.17 4.72
C ILE A 105 -17.61 -21.99 3.52
N ASN A 106 -16.71 -22.67 2.81
CA ASN A 106 -17.02 -23.50 1.64
C ASN A 106 -16.26 -24.83 1.70
N SER A 107 -16.95 -25.92 1.40
CA SER A 107 -16.41 -27.29 1.49
C SER A 107 -15.58 -27.74 0.27
N ASN A 108 -15.61 -27.00 -0.85
CA ASN A 108 -14.92 -27.39 -2.08
C ASN A 108 -13.46 -26.92 -2.07
N PHE A 109 -12.58 -27.74 -1.53
CA PHE A 109 -11.16 -27.42 -1.38
C PHE A 109 -10.44 -27.05 -2.68
N TYR A 110 -10.65 -27.80 -3.76
CA TYR A 110 -9.97 -27.54 -5.04
C TYR A 110 -10.37 -26.19 -5.66
N LEU A 111 -11.67 -25.89 -5.60
CA LEU A 111 -12.16 -24.59 -6.05
C LEU A 111 -11.58 -23.46 -5.22
N ASN A 112 -11.55 -23.61 -3.90
CA ASN A 112 -10.96 -22.64 -2.98
C ASN A 112 -9.47 -22.41 -3.26
N PHE A 113 -8.73 -23.48 -3.56
CA PHE A 113 -7.31 -23.39 -3.93
C PHE A 113 -7.10 -22.61 -5.25
N CYS A 114 -7.91 -22.90 -6.29
CA CYS A 114 -7.84 -22.16 -7.56
C CYS A 114 -8.16 -20.67 -7.38
N LEU A 115 -9.16 -20.32 -6.56
CA LEU A 115 -9.49 -18.94 -6.24
C LEU A 115 -8.34 -18.24 -5.49
N ALA A 116 -7.70 -18.94 -4.55
CA ALA A 116 -6.57 -18.40 -3.80
C ALA A 116 -5.31 -18.23 -4.68
N ALA A 117 -5.05 -19.12 -5.62
CA ALA A 117 -3.99 -18.97 -6.61
C ALA A 117 -4.26 -17.81 -7.58
N SER A 118 -5.53 -17.60 -7.97
CA SER A 118 -5.95 -16.43 -8.73
C SER A 118 -5.71 -15.14 -7.96
N LEU A 119 -6.07 -15.10 -6.67
CA LEU A 119 -5.82 -13.96 -5.80
C LEU A 119 -4.32 -13.66 -5.71
N ALA A 120 -3.48 -14.66 -5.49
CA ALA A 120 -2.03 -14.54 -5.43
C ALA A 120 -1.45 -13.88 -6.69
N THR A 121 -1.99 -14.24 -7.86
CA THR A 121 -1.59 -13.68 -9.16
C THR A 121 -2.07 -12.25 -9.35
N LEU A 122 -3.26 -11.90 -8.84
CA LEU A 122 -3.90 -10.59 -9.04
C LEU A 122 -3.57 -9.58 -7.93
N CYS A 123 -3.05 -10.02 -6.79
CA CYS A 123 -2.60 -9.15 -5.71
C CYS A 123 -1.17 -8.65 -5.98
N TYR A 124 -1.05 -7.81 -6.99
CA TYR A 124 0.22 -7.32 -7.46
C TYR A 124 0.52 -5.93 -6.87
N PRO A 125 1.65 -5.75 -6.17
CA PRO A 125 2.05 -4.44 -5.70
C PRO A 125 2.58 -3.58 -6.84
N VAL A 126 2.41 -2.28 -6.73
CA VAL A 126 3.10 -1.31 -7.58
C VAL A 126 4.59 -1.59 -7.52
N SER A 127 5.23 -1.73 -8.65
CA SER A 127 6.68 -2.04 -8.75
C SER A 127 7.11 -3.36 -8.10
N GLY A 128 6.19 -4.17 -7.58
CA GLY A 128 6.53 -5.39 -6.84
C GLY A 128 7.21 -5.16 -5.50
N THR A 129 7.21 -3.94 -4.98
CA THR A 129 7.88 -3.51 -3.76
C THR A 129 6.88 -3.10 -2.68
N PRO A 130 7.27 -2.94 -1.41
CA PRO A 130 6.39 -2.45 -0.38
C PRO A 130 5.80 -1.08 -0.73
N PHE A 131 4.47 -0.98 -0.71
CA PHE A 131 3.77 0.24 -1.08
C PHE A 131 2.58 0.50 -0.14
N PRO A 132 2.42 1.73 0.42
CA PRO A 132 1.45 2.01 1.46
C PRO A 132 0.01 1.63 1.12
N TYR A 133 -0.47 2.01 -0.04
CA TYR A 133 -1.83 1.69 -0.48
C TYR A 133 -2.10 0.19 -0.57
N LEU A 134 -1.13 -0.57 -1.10
CA LEU A 134 -1.30 -2.02 -1.23
C LEU A 134 -1.30 -2.71 0.12
N HIS A 135 -0.40 -2.32 1.04
CA HIS A 135 -0.38 -2.88 2.39
C HIS A 135 -1.68 -2.60 3.13
N SER A 136 -2.17 -1.36 3.05
CA SER A 136 -3.47 -0.99 3.61
C SER A 136 -4.61 -1.82 3.01
N TYR A 137 -4.61 -2.02 1.69
CA TYR A 137 -5.58 -2.85 0.99
C TYR A 137 -5.54 -4.31 1.45
N ILE A 138 -4.36 -4.93 1.48
CA ILE A 138 -4.17 -6.33 1.91
C ILE A 138 -4.62 -6.52 3.35
N LEU A 139 -4.18 -5.66 4.26
CA LEU A 139 -4.54 -5.74 5.67
C LEU A 139 -6.03 -5.46 5.91
N SER A 140 -6.64 -4.58 5.11
CA SER A 140 -8.08 -4.37 5.10
C SER A 140 -8.86 -5.60 4.62
N LEU A 141 -8.37 -6.30 3.60
CA LEU A 141 -8.96 -7.57 3.14
C LEU A 141 -8.89 -8.64 4.24
N ILE A 142 -7.75 -8.74 4.93
CA ILE A 142 -7.60 -9.66 6.07
C ILE A 142 -8.58 -9.26 7.18
N SER A 143 -8.72 -7.97 7.49
CA SER A 143 -9.68 -7.47 8.50
C SER A 143 -11.12 -7.83 8.13
N ILE A 144 -11.51 -7.67 6.86
CA ILE A 144 -12.84 -8.07 6.35
C ILE A 144 -13.06 -9.57 6.54
N MET A 145 -12.08 -10.41 6.20
CA MET A 145 -12.18 -11.86 6.34
C MET A 145 -12.22 -12.29 7.82
N ILE A 146 -11.45 -11.63 8.69
CA ILE A 146 -11.49 -11.89 10.15
C ILE A 146 -12.85 -11.50 10.70
N PHE A 147 -13.38 -10.31 10.36
CA PHE A 147 -14.72 -9.89 10.78
C PHE A 147 -15.79 -10.88 10.30
N TYR A 148 -15.70 -11.31 9.03
CA TYR A 148 -16.61 -12.30 8.49
C TYR A 148 -16.57 -13.62 9.29
N LEU A 149 -15.37 -14.14 9.59
CA LEU A 149 -15.20 -15.35 10.42
C LEU A 149 -15.69 -15.13 11.84
N ALA A 150 -15.46 -13.96 12.43
CA ALA A 150 -15.91 -13.61 13.77
C ALA A 150 -17.45 -13.72 13.90
N VAL A 151 -18.18 -13.20 12.90
CA VAL A 151 -19.64 -13.27 12.84
C VAL A 151 -20.12 -14.67 12.43
N TYR A 152 -19.46 -15.31 11.47
CA TYR A 152 -19.88 -16.60 10.90
C TYR A 152 -19.66 -17.75 11.88
N LYS A 153 -18.46 -17.84 12.49
CA LYS A 153 -18.06 -18.90 13.43
C LYS A 153 -18.43 -18.60 14.88
N GLU A 154 -18.64 -17.32 15.21
CA GLU A 154 -18.91 -16.84 16.57
C GLU A 154 -17.78 -17.14 17.58
N GLU A 155 -16.55 -17.28 17.10
CA GLU A 155 -15.36 -17.55 17.91
C GLU A 155 -14.74 -16.25 18.42
N LYS A 156 -14.48 -16.19 19.73
CA LYS A 156 -13.95 -14.99 20.42
C LYS A 156 -12.57 -14.56 19.94
N ILE A 157 -11.75 -15.50 19.48
CA ILE A 157 -10.38 -15.21 19.01
C ILE A 157 -10.37 -14.25 17.81
N TYR A 158 -11.30 -14.41 16.86
CA TYR A 158 -11.37 -13.51 15.70
C TYR A 158 -11.73 -12.08 16.13
N TRP A 159 -12.60 -11.91 17.12
CA TRP A 159 -12.92 -10.60 17.68
C TRP A 159 -11.72 -9.95 18.38
N MET A 160 -10.90 -10.75 19.07
CA MET A 160 -9.71 -10.26 19.77
C MET A 160 -8.60 -9.81 18.81
N ILE A 161 -8.38 -10.55 17.72
CA ILE A 161 -7.30 -10.22 16.75
C ILE A 161 -7.70 -9.14 15.73
N LEU A 162 -8.99 -8.92 15.51
CA LEU A 162 -9.51 -7.97 14.52
C LEU A 162 -8.95 -6.54 14.67
N PRO A 163 -8.91 -5.92 15.88
CA PRO A 163 -8.39 -4.57 16.06
C PRO A 163 -6.94 -4.40 15.64
N PHE A 164 -6.10 -5.44 15.74
CA PHE A 164 -4.69 -5.36 15.29
C PHE A 164 -4.59 -5.17 13.78
N PHE A 165 -5.33 -5.96 13.00
CA PHE A 165 -5.31 -5.82 11.54
C PHE A 165 -5.94 -4.50 11.08
N MET A 166 -7.00 -4.03 11.76
CA MET A 166 -7.58 -2.70 11.54
C MET A 166 -6.54 -1.58 11.78
N LEU A 167 -5.80 -1.65 12.88
CA LEU A 167 -4.76 -0.70 13.23
C LEU A 167 -3.60 -0.73 12.22
N PHE A 168 -3.08 -1.90 11.89
CA PHE A 168 -1.96 -2.04 10.94
C PHE A 168 -2.35 -1.60 9.53
N ALA A 169 -3.58 -1.85 9.11
CA ALA A 169 -4.10 -1.33 7.84
C ALA A 169 -4.13 0.21 7.84
N PHE A 170 -4.59 0.83 8.93
CA PHE A 170 -4.65 2.28 9.07
C PHE A 170 -3.26 2.92 9.14
N LEU A 171 -2.32 2.35 9.89
CA LEU A 171 -0.94 2.81 9.97
C LEU A 171 -0.15 2.58 8.67
N SER A 172 -0.64 1.70 7.79
CA SER A 172 -0.11 1.57 6.44
C SER A 172 -0.56 2.70 5.53
N MET A 173 -1.88 2.97 5.48
CA MET A 173 -2.47 4.10 4.76
C MET A 173 -3.90 4.32 5.24
N GLN A 174 -4.29 5.58 5.47
CA GLN A 174 -5.60 5.94 6.01
C GLN A 174 -6.76 5.61 5.07
N LEU A 175 -6.52 5.59 3.76
CA LEU A 175 -7.46 5.11 2.74
C LEU A 175 -6.80 3.97 1.95
N PRO A 176 -7.48 2.84 1.73
CA PRO A 176 -8.92 2.56 1.97
C PRO A 176 -9.28 2.14 3.39
N SER A 177 -8.29 1.89 4.28
CA SER A 177 -8.52 1.26 5.58
C SER A 177 -9.49 2.02 6.49
N GLY A 178 -9.48 3.37 6.48
CA GLY A 178 -10.39 4.17 7.29
C GLY A 178 -11.86 3.89 6.97
N LEU A 179 -12.21 3.78 5.68
CA LEU A 179 -13.57 3.42 5.25
C LEU A 179 -13.93 1.99 5.67
N ILE A 180 -13.01 1.04 5.50
CA ILE A 180 -13.22 -0.36 5.88
C ILE A 180 -13.36 -0.49 7.40
N ASN A 181 -12.51 0.18 8.16
CA ASN A 181 -12.57 0.18 9.64
C ASN A 181 -13.89 0.80 10.12
N PHE A 182 -14.35 1.88 9.50
CA PHE A 182 -15.64 2.48 9.80
C PHE A 182 -16.80 1.49 9.57
N LEU A 183 -16.79 0.77 8.44
CA LEU A 183 -17.78 -0.28 8.17
C LEU A 183 -17.70 -1.41 9.20
N ILE A 184 -16.50 -1.91 9.50
CA ILE A 184 -16.30 -2.97 10.52
C ILE A 184 -16.88 -2.53 11.85
N LEU A 185 -16.57 -1.32 12.33
CA LEU A 185 -17.10 -0.79 13.60
C LEU A 185 -18.63 -0.66 13.56
N THR A 186 -19.19 -0.10 12.49
CA THR A 186 -20.63 0.06 12.31
C THR A 186 -21.34 -1.30 12.36
N PHE A 187 -20.84 -2.30 11.62
CA PHE A 187 -21.43 -3.63 11.61
C PHE A 187 -21.17 -4.41 12.90
N THR A 188 -20.08 -4.15 13.62
CA THR A 188 -19.84 -4.68 14.97
C THR A 188 -20.88 -4.16 15.94
N ILE A 189 -21.21 -2.87 15.91
CA ILE A 189 -22.26 -2.26 16.73
C ILE A 189 -23.63 -2.85 16.39
N ILE A 190 -23.97 -2.97 15.11
CA ILE A 190 -25.24 -3.58 14.67
C ILE A 190 -25.32 -5.03 15.16
N TYR A 191 -24.25 -5.81 15.01
CA TYR A 191 -24.18 -7.19 15.48
C TYR A 191 -24.36 -7.29 17.00
N TYR A 192 -23.71 -6.41 17.77
CA TYR A 192 -23.84 -6.34 19.23
C TYR A 192 -25.27 -6.02 19.67
N ILE A 193 -25.92 -5.04 19.05
CA ILE A 193 -27.25 -4.60 19.46
C ILE A 193 -28.34 -5.60 19.05
N LYS A 194 -28.24 -6.17 17.85
CA LYS A 194 -29.34 -6.91 17.20
C LYS A 194 -29.20 -8.42 17.24
N ILE A 195 -27.97 -8.95 17.41
CA ILE A 195 -27.73 -10.40 17.23
C ILE A 195 -27.11 -11.02 18.47
N LYS A 196 -25.91 -10.59 18.90
CA LYS A 196 -25.16 -11.25 19.97
C LYS A 196 -24.24 -10.28 20.71
N ARG A 197 -24.09 -10.43 22.05
CA ARG A 197 -23.34 -9.47 22.88
C ARG A 197 -22.06 -10.04 23.51
N ASP A 198 -21.94 -11.34 23.69
CA ASP A 198 -20.90 -12.02 24.50
C ASP A 198 -19.46 -11.92 23.92
N PHE A 199 -19.28 -11.42 22.70
CA PHE A 199 -17.98 -11.22 22.10
C PHE A 199 -17.31 -9.88 22.48
N ILE A 200 -18.08 -8.91 23.02
CA ILE A 200 -17.63 -7.51 23.15
C ILE A 200 -16.36 -7.38 24.00
N PHE A 201 -16.24 -8.17 25.09
CA PHE A 201 -15.04 -8.16 25.92
C PHE A 201 -13.78 -8.58 25.15
N SER A 202 -13.89 -9.55 24.23
CA SER A 202 -12.75 -9.97 23.39
C SER A 202 -12.36 -8.87 22.40
N PHE A 203 -13.32 -8.19 21.79
CA PHE A 203 -13.06 -7.06 20.92
C PHE A 203 -12.41 -5.88 21.67
N LEU A 204 -12.97 -5.51 22.84
CA LEU A 204 -12.41 -4.44 23.67
C LEU A 204 -11.02 -4.79 24.20
N SER A 205 -10.77 -6.05 24.58
CA SER A 205 -9.43 -6.51 24.98
C SER A 205 -8.40 -6.31 23.87
N GLY A 206 -8.71 -6.75 22.64
CA GLY A 206 -7.84 -6.51 21.49
C GLY A 206 -7.62 -5.01 21.23
N THR A 207 -8.67 -4.19 21.32
CA THR A 207 -8.60 -2.74 21.17
C THR A 207 -7.72 -2.09 22.24
N SER A 208 -7.85 -2.51 23.50
CA SER A 208 -7.04 -2.00 24.62
C SER A 208 -5.55 -2.30 24.41
N VAL A 209 -5.21 -3.51 23.96
CA VAL A 209 -3.82 -3.85 23.64
C VAL A 209 -3.28 -2.96 22.50
N CYS A 210 -4.07 -2.72 21.45
CA CYS A 210 -3.69 -1.81 20.37
C CYS A 210 -3.44 -0.39 20.88
N LEU A 211 -4.28 0.15 21.76
CA LEU A 211 -4.10 1.47 22.36
C LEU A 211 -2.82 1.54 23.22
N ILE A 212 -2.57 0.52 24.03
CA ILE A 212 -1.34 0.43 24.84
C ILE A 212 -0.11 0.44 23.92
N LEU A 213 -0.11 -0.34 22.83
CA LEU A 213 0.99 -0.37 21.86
C LEU A 213 1.25 1.01 21.23
N ILE A 214 0.20 1.74 20.87
CA ILE A 214 0.31 3.11 20.34
C ILE A 214 0.90 4.04 21.39
N ILE A 215 0.41 4.03 22.62
CA ILE A 215 0.91 4.88 23.72
C ILE A 215 2.39 4.59 23.99
N VAL A 216 2.75 3.32 24.11
CA VAL A 216 4.14 2.88 24.31
C VAL A 216 5.02 3.35 23.16
N TYR A 217 4.57 3.22 21.91
CA TYR A 217 5.29 3.70 20.73
C TYR A 217 5.60 5.20 20.83
N PHE A 218 4.61 6.04 21.15
CA PHE A 218 4.80 7.48 21.27
C PHE A 218 5.73 7.88 22.42
N LEU A 219 5.58 7.22 23.57
CA LEU A 219 6.40 7.50 24.75
C LEU A 219 7.87 7.09 24.55
N LEU A 220 8.12 5.88 24.03
CA LEU A 220 9.49 5.36 23.83
C LEU A 220 10.26 6.19 22.80
N LEU A 221 9.62 6.59 21.72
CA LEU A 221 10.27 7.35 20.65
C LEU A 221 10.25 8.86 20.87
N LYS A 222 9.54 9.34 21.92
CA LYS A 222 9.37 10.76 22.20
C LYS A 222 8.83 11.52 20.98
N ILE A 223 7.79 10.98 20.35
CA ILE A 223 7.10 11.60 19.21
C ILE A 223 6.05 12.55 19.76
N ASP A 224 6.04 13.79 19.25
CA ASP A 224 5.00 14.77 19.59
C ASP A 224 3.64 14.32 19.01
N LEU A 225 2.63 14.24 19.86
CA LEU A 225 1.27 13.86 19.48
C LEU A 225 0.64 14.83 18.48
N LYS A 226 0.96 16.13 18.58
CA LYS A 226 0.51 17.14 17.61
C LYS A 226 1.10 16.87 16.23
N ASP A 227 2.40 16.57 16.17
CA ASP A 227 3.09 16.22 14.93
C ASP A 227 2.46 14.99 14.29
N ALA A 228 2.19 13.96 15.09
CA ALA A 228 1.56 12.73 14.62
C ALA A 228 0.12 12.97 14.10
N PHE A 229 -0.66 13.75 14.83
CA PHE A 229 -2.03 14.06 14.46
C PHE A 229 -2.10 14.89 13.16
N ILE A 230 -1.21 15.89 13.02
CA ILE A 230 -1.13 16.67 11.78
C ILE A 230 -0.71 15.78 10.60
N GLN A 231 0.38 15.02 10.75
CA GLN A 231 0.95 14.26 9.65
C GLN A 231 0.09 13.05 9.23
N LEU A 232 -0.55 12.36 10.17
CA LEU A 232 -1.28 11.13 9.88
C LEU A 232 -2.79 11.32 9.72
N ILE A 233 -3.36 12.44 10.18
CA ILE A 233 -4.80 12.68 10.15
C ILE A 233 -5.13 13.97 9.39
N LEU A 234 -4.73 15.13 9.93
CA LEU A 234 -5.23 16.41 9.44
C LEU A 234 -4.74 16.75 8.03
N PHE A 235 -3.46 16.61 7.77
CA PHE A 235 -2.93 16.88 6.44
C PHE A 235 -3.44 15.89 5.38
N PRO A 236 -3.50 14.54 5.60
CA PRO A 236 -4.15 13.62 4.68
C PRO A 236 -5.62 13.93 4.38
N LEU A 237 -6.37 14.52 5.32
CA LEU A 237 -7.75 14.96 5.06
C LEU A 237 -7.80 16.08 4.02
N THR A 238 -6.87 17.03 4.01
CA THR A 238 -6.79 18.08 2.98
C THR A 238 -6.51 17.50 1.58
N ILE A 239 -5.70 16.43 1.52
CA ILE A 239 -5.45 15.69 0.27
C ILE A 239 -6.74 15.02 -0.22
N GLY A 240 -7.48 14.39 0.68
CA GLY A 240 -8.76 13.74 0.37
C GLY A 240 -9.79 14.75 -0.15
N GLU A 241 -9.93 15.89 0.52
CA GLU A 241 -10.82 16.96 0.14
C GLU A 241 -10.51 17.49 -1.26
N SER A 242 -9.27 17.87 -1.53
CA SER A 242 -8.83 18.38 -2.84
C SER A 242 -9.09 17.39 -3.99
N ARG A 243 -8.98 16.10 -3.73
CA ARG A 243 -9.26 15.03 -4.72
C ARG A 243 -10.75 14.82 -4.97
N ILE A 244 -11.61 15.03 -3.96
CA ILE A 244 -13.07 14.92 -4.10
C ILE A 244 -13.62 16.13 -4.86
N VAL A 245 -13.19 17.32 -4.50
CA VAL A 245 -13.61 18.59 -5.14
C VAL A 245 -13.05 18.70 -6.55
N GLY A 246 -11.85 18.17 -6.80
CA GLY A 246 -11.16 18.20 -8.09
C GLY A 246 -10.38 19.49 -8.29
N ASP A 247 -9.67 19.92 -7.27
CA ASP A 247 -8.69 21.00 -7.35
C ASP A 247 -7.67 20.69 -8.45
N GLU A 248 -7.41 21.65 -9.33
CA GLU A 248 -6.45 21.52 -10.44
C GLU A 248 -5.03 21.22 -9.95
N SER A 249 -4.70 21.65 -8.73
CA SER A 249 -3.44 21.31 -8.05
C SER A 249 -3.37 19.87 -7.56
N ALA A 250 -4.51 19.15 -7.47
CA ALA A 250 -4.54 17.78 -6.98
C ALA A 250 -4.16 16.78 -8.05
N TYR A 251 -3.44 15.74 -7.65
CA TYR A 251 -3.28 14.55 -8.48
C TYR A 251 -4.66 13.94 -8.79
N ALA A 252 -4.94 13.69 -10.07
CA ALA A 252 -6.27 13.31 -10.53
C ALA A 252 -7.29 14.46 -10.46
N SER A 253 -7.01 15.55 -11.18
CA SER A 253 -7.70 16.85 -11.19
C SER A 253 -9.22 16.84 -11.48
N ALA A 254 -9.79 15.75 -12.01
CA ALA A 254 -11.23 15.67 -12.21
C ALA A 254 -11.96 15.42 -10.88
N ASN A 255 -13.01 16.21 -10.60
CA ASN A 255 -13.83 15.98 -9.42
C ASN A 255 -14.50 14.59 -9.43
N LEU A 256 -14.95 14.12 -8.27
CA LEU A 256 -15.52 12.78 -8.11
C LEU A 256 -16.72 12.55 -9.05
N ILE A 257 -17.58 13.55 -9.24
CA ILE A 257 -18.77 13.46 -10.10
C ILE A 257 -18.37 13.16 -11.54
N LYS A 258 -17.33 13.83 -12.07
CA LYS A 258 -16.82 13.59 -13.43
C LYS A 258 -16.20 12.19 -13.58
N LYS A 259 -15.74 11.57 -12.49
CA LYS A 259 -15.20 10.19 -12.48
C LYS A 259 -16.29 9.13 -12.38
N LEU A 260 -17.49 9.46 -11.88
CA LEU A 260 -18.64 8.56 -11.78
C LEU A 260 -19.35 8.34 -13.13
N THR A 261 -18.59 8.08 -14.17
CA THR A 261 -19.10 7.74 -15.50
C THR A 261 -19.23 6.22 -15.66
N ILE A 262 -20.07 5.78 -16.62
CA ILE A 262 -20.20 4.36 -16.99
C ILE A 262 -18.82 3.79 -17.36
N ARG A 263 -18.01 4.53 -18.12
CA ARG A 263 -16.67 4.10 -18.50
C ARG A 263 -15.71 4.02 -17.31
N GLY A 264 -15.74 4.99 -16.40
CA GLY A 264 -14.89 5.06 -15.21
C GLY A 264 -15.23 3.98 -14.18
N THR A 265 -16.52 3.73 -13.96
CA THR A 265 -16.99 2.78 -12.93
C THR A 265 -17.15 1.36 -13.47
N LEU A 266 -17.90 1.17 -14.56
CA LEU A 266 -18.19 -0.15 -15.11
C LEU A 266 -17.08 -0.64 -16.05
N GLY A 267 -16.47 0.24 -16.85
CA GLY A 267 -15.48 -0.15 -17.85
C GLY A 267 -14.22 -0.75 -17.23
N HIS A 268 -13.63 -0.07 -16.24
CA HIS A 268 -12.39 -0.51 -15.58
C HIS A 268 -12.65 -1.65 -14.59
N PHE A 269 -13.72 -1.55 -13.79
CA PHE A 269 -14.05 -2.51 -12.73
C PHE A 269 -15.12 -3.53 -13.13
N LYS A 270 -15.36 -3.76 -14.42
CA LYS A 270 -16.47 -4.57 -14.93
C LYS A 270 -16.62 -5.93 -14.25
N PHE A 271 -15.56 -6.68 -14.02
CA PHE A 271 -15.64 -7.99 -13.39
C PHE A 271 -15.89 -7.90 -11.87
N ILE A 272 -15.41 -6.87 -11.20
CA ILE A 272 -15.76 -6.61 -9.79
C ILE A 272 -17.25 -6.26 -9.72
N ASN A 273 -17.73 -5.36 -10.59
CA ASN A 273 -19.12 -4.94 -10.63
C ASN A 273 -20.09 -6.09 -10.96
N ILE A 274 -19.71 -7.05 -11.82
CA ILE A 274 -20.53 -8.25 -12.09
C ILE A 274 -20.79 -9.02 -10.78
N PHE A 275 -19.77 -9.27 -9.97
CA PHE A 275 -19.93 -9.98 -8.70
C PHE A 275 -20.62 -9.13 -7.63
N LEU A 276 -20.39 -7.82 -7.60
CA LEU A 276 -21.13 -6.92 -6.70
C LEU A 276 -22.61 -6.86 -7.05
N PHE A 277 -22.94 -6.81 -8.34
CA PHE A 277 -24.32 -6.83 -8.80
C PHE A 277 -25.01 -8.17 -8.46
N ALA A 278 -24.32 -9.29 -8.68
CA ALA A 278 -24.81 -10.61 -8.29
C ALA A 278 -25.05 -10.70 -6.76
N ASN A 279 -24.14 -10.13 -5.95
CA ASN A 279 -24.32 -10.01 -4.50
C ASN A 279 -25.56 -9.15 -4.16
N PHE A 280 -25.72 -8.01 -4.81
CA PHE A 280 -26.88 -7.14 -4.61
C PHE A 280 -28.23 -7.83 -4.92
N ILE A 281 -28.29 -8.58 -6.03
CA ILE A 281 -29.46 -9.41 -6.36
C ILE A 281 -29.72 -10.45 -5.28
N ALA A 282 -28.68 -11.10 -4.78
CA ALA A 282 -28.81 -12.10 -3.71
C ALA A 282 -29.36 -11.47 -2.40
N ILE A 283 -28.91 -10.27 -2.06
CA ILE A 283 -29.43 -9.50 -0.93
C ILE A 283 -30.94 -9.22 -1.10
N ILE A 284 -31.34 -8.68 -2.26
CA ILE A 284 -32.77 -8.38 -2.54
C ILE A 284 -33.62 -9.64 -2.46
N PHE A 285 -33.16 -10.73 -3.07
CA PHE A 285 -33.85 -12.02 -3.05
C PHE A 285 -34.03 -12.52 -1.62
N PHE A 286 -32.97 -12.46 -0.81
CA PHE A 286 -33.02 -12.88 0.59
C PHE A 286 -34.01 -12.05 1.41
N ILE A 287 -34.02 -10.72 1.25
CA ILE A 287 -34.96 -9.80 1.91
C ILE A 287 -36.40 -10.15 1.55
N LYS A 288 -36.71 -10.34 0.25
CA LYS A 288 -38.05 -10.70 -0.22
C LYS A 288 -38.54 -12.03 0.35
N LYS A 289 -37.65 -13.02 0.42
CA LYS A 289 -37.97 -14.38 0.89
C LYS A 289 -38.17 -14.43 2.41
N ASN A 290 -37.44 -13.59 3.17
CA ASN A 290 -37.37 -13.63 4.64
C ASN A 290 -37.77 -12.29 5.27
N SER A 291 -38.88 -11.70 4.85
CA SER A 291 -39.33 -10.35 5.24
C SER A 291 -39.39 -10.07 6.75
N ARG A 292 -39.40 -11.10 7.61
CA ARG A 292 -39.41 -10.97 9.08
C ARG A 292 -38.04 -11.10 9.76
N LYS A 293 -36.93 -11.35 8.98
CA LYS A 293 -35.58 -11.63 9.53
C LYS A 293 -34.52 -10.65 9.01
N TRP A 294 -34.79 -9.35 9.14
CA TRP A 294 -33.88 -8.30 8.67
C TRP A 294 -32.49 -8.30 9.31
N PHE A 295 -32.35 -8.88 10.50
CA PHE A 295 -31.08 -8.94 11.24
C PHE A 295 -30.47 -10.35 11.29
N GLU A 296 -30.71 -11.17 10.28
CA GLU A 296 -30.03 -12.46 10.20
C GLU A 296 -28.54 -12.26 9.85
N LYS A 297 -27.63 -12.95 10.56
CA LYS A 297 -26.18 -12.81 10.38
C LYS A 297 -25.70 -12.98 8.93
N LYS A 298 -26.37 -13.84 8.15
CA LYS A 298 -26.05 -14.03 6.72
C LYS A 298 -26.35 -12.80 5.89
N LEU A 299 -27.47 -12.13 6.13
CA LEU A 299 -27.81 -10.88 5.43
C LEU A 299 -26.85 -9.78 5.83
N LEU A 300 -26.55 -9.62 7.11
CA LEU A 300 -25.61 -8.65 7.64
C LEU A 300 -24.24 -8.80 6.96
N LEU A 301 -23.70 -10.02 6.87
CA LEU A 301 -22.40 -10.29 6.22
C LEU A 301 -22.42 -9.96 4.72
N ASN A 302 -23.51 -10.23 4.01
CA ASN A 302 -23.61 -9.93 2.60
C ASN A 302 -23.69 -8.42 2.31
N ILE A 303 -24.45 -7.67 3.11
CA ILE A 303 -24.50 -6.21 3.01
C ILE A 303 -23.11 -5.62 3.33
N PHE A 304 -22.46 -6.11 4.39
CA PHE A 304 -21.11 -5.70 4.77
C PHE A 304 -20.11 -5.88 3.61
N VAL A 305 -20.04 -7.07 3.00
CA VAL A 305 -19.14 -7.36 1.87
C VAL A 305 -19.46 -6.47 0.66
N PHE A 306 -20.74 -6.25 0.36
CA PHE A 306 -21.15 -5.36 -0.72
C PHE A 306 -20.64 -3.92 -0.50
N LEU A 307 -20.83 -3.37 0.70
CA LEU A 307 -20.37 -2.03 1.04
C LEU A 307 -18.83 -1.92 1.06
N CYS A 308 -18.12 -2.96 1.52
CA CYS A 308 -16.67 -3.01 1.42
C CYS A 308 -16.18 -2.98 -0.03
N GLY A 309 -16.83 -3.72 -0.93
CA GLY A 309 -16.53 -3.70 -2.36
C GLY A 309 -16.72 -2.32 -2.98
N LEU A 310 -17.83 -1.64 -2.66
CA LEU A 310 -18.08 -0.26 -3.08
C LEU A 310 -17.03 0.71 -2.52
N SER A 311 -16.61 0.54 -1.27
CA SER A 311 -15.58 1.38 -0.63
C SER A 311 -14.23 1.27 -1.35
N PHE A 312 -13.84 0.08 -1.81
CA PHE A 312 -12.63 -0.09 -2.61
C PHE A 312 -12.74 0.56 -3.99
N ILE A 313 -13.90 0.47 -4.66
CA ILE A 313 -14.13 1.19 -5.93
C ILE A 313 -14.07 2.70 -5.70
N PHE A 314 -14.73 3.22 -4.68
CA PHE A 314 -14.69 4.63 -4.31
C PHE A 314 -13.24 5.10 -4.10
N HIS A 315 -12.45 4.36 -3.33
CA HIS A 315 -11.02 4.65 -3.13
C HIS A 315 -10.27 4.76 -4.47
N GLN A 316 -10.49 3.85 -5.42
CA GLN A 316 -9.84 3.90 -6.73
C GLN A 316 -10.25 5.15 -7.53
N LEU A 317 -11.51 5.55 -7.45
CA LEU A 317 -11.98 6.75 -8.15
C LEU A 317 -11.33 8.03 -7.64
N ILE A 318 -11.12 8.16 -6.33
CA ILE A 318 -10.47 9.35 -5.74
C ILE A 318 -8.95 9.32 -5.82
N THR A 319 -8.34 8.16 -6.06
CA THR A 319 -6.87 8.00 -6.13
C THR A 319 -6.35 7.75 -7.55
N ALA A 320 -7.18 7.89 -8.59
CA ALA A 320 -6.83 7.63 -9.97
C ALA A 320 -6.24 6.21 -10.22
N ASN A 321 -6.83 5.21 -9.56
CA ASN A 321 -6.45 3.78 -9.70
C ASN A 321 -5.03 3.45 -9.23
N GLN A 322 -4.55 4.09 -8.17
CA GLN A 322 -3.21 3.85 -7.62
C GLN A 322 -2.98 2.45 -7.04
N THR A 323 -4.04 1.65 -6.87
CA THR A 323 -3.93 0.30 -6.35
C THR A 323 -4.65 -0.70 -7.25
N PHE A 324 -4.10 -1.89 -7.39
CA PHE A 324 -4.81 -2.95 -8.10
C PHE A 324 -5.75 -3.69 -7.17
N ILE A 325 -7.05 -3.46 -7.36
CA ILE A 325 -8.09 -4.14 -6.60
C ILE A 325 -8.67 -5.37 -7.33
N PHE A 326 -8.00 -5.86 -8.37
CA PHE A 326 -8.51 -7.00 -9.16
C PHE A 326 -8.51 -8.31 -8.39
N SER A 327 -7.72 -8.42 -7.30
CA SER A 327 -7.81 -9.52 -6.34
C SER A 327 -9.15 -9.62 -5.60
N LEU A 328 -9.99 -8.57 -5.64
CA LEU A 328 -11.39 -8.66 -5.19
C LEU A 328 -12.21 -9.65 -6.04
N ILE A 329 -11.87 -9.86 -7.29
CA ILE A 329 -12.63 -10.72 -8.19
C ILE A 329 -12.72 -12.15 -7.67
N PRO A 330 -11.61 -12.87 -7.37
CA PRO A 330 -11.69 -14.20 -6.79
C PRO A 330 -12.30 -14.22 -5.38
N ILE A 331 -12.14 -13.15 -4.59
CA ILE A 331 -12.77 -13.03 -3.26
C ILE A 331 -14.29 -12.98 -3.39
N LEU A 332 -14.80 -12.07 -4.22
CA LEU A 332 -16.24 -11.91 -4.44
C LEU A 332 -16.85 -13.14 -5.11
N CYS A 333 -16.11 -13.79 -6.04
CA CYS A 333 -16.54 -15.06 -6.63
C CYS A 333 -16.70 -16.17 -5.57
N GLY A 334 -15.71 -16.33 -4.68
CA GLY A 334 -15.77 -17.31 -3.59
C GLY A 334 -16.97 -17.08 -2.67
N LEU A 335 -17.20 -15.82 -2.29
CA LEU A 335 -18.36 -15.44 -1.48
C LEU A 335 -19.69 -15.64 -2.23
N HIS A 336 -19.73 -15.35 -3.54
CA HIS A 336 -20.92 -15.60 -4.35
C HIS A 336 -21.28 -17.09 -4.44
N ILE A 337 -20.29 -17.98 -4.49
CA ILE A 337 -20.51 -19.44 -4.43
C ILE A 337 -21.15 -19.84 -3.10
N VAL A 338 -20.71 -19.24 -1.98
CA VAL A 338 -21.33 -19.44 -0.66
C VAL A 338 -22.79 -18.96 -0.66
N GLN A 339 -23.06 -17.79 -1.25
CA GLN A 339 -24.43 -17.26 -1.40
C GLN A 339 -25.34 -18.18 -2.22
N LEU A 340 -24.85 -18.70 -3.36
CA LEU A 340 -25.60 -19.66 -4.19
C LEU A 340 -25.98 -20.89 -3.39
N ASN A 341 -25.06 -21.42 -2.58
CA ASN A 341 -25.33 -22.55 -1.72
C ASN A 341 -26.33 -22.23 -0.58
N ASP A 342 -26.16 -21.09 0.06
CA ASP A 342 -26.90 -20.73 1.27
C ASP A 342 -28.30 -20.18 1.00
N PHE A 343 -28.44 -19.28 0.03
CA PHE A 343 -29.70 -18.58 -0.26
C PHE A 343 -30.54 -19.31 -1.28
N PHE A 344 -29.90 -19.75 -2.37
CA PHE A 344 -30.61 -20.36 -3.50
C PHE A 344 -30.64 -21.88 -3.42
N LYS A 345 -29.86 -22.50 -2.49
CA LYS A 345 -29.71 -23.97 -2.38
C LYS A 345 -29.16 -24.62 -3.65
N ILE A 346 -28.44 -23.83 -4.47
CA ILE A 346 -27.87 -24.28 -5.73
C ILE A 346 -26.46 -24.82 -5.46
N LYS A 347 -26.31 -26.15 -5.54
CA LYS A 347 -25.02 -26.87 -5.44
C LYS A 347 -24.69 -27.50 -6.79
N SER A 348 -24.45 -26.67 -7.81
CA SER A 348 -24.20 -27.16 -9.17
C SER A 348 -22.71 -27.18 -9.48
N LYS A 349 -22.17 -28.36 -9.81
CA LYS A 349 -20.79 -28.52 -10.29
C LYS A 349 -20.56 -27.75 -11.59
N ARG A 350 -21.55 -27.66 -12.47
CA ARG A 350 -21.46 -26.93 -13.76
C ARG A 350 -21.29 -25.43 -13.52
N ILE A 351 -22.03 -24.85 -12.57
CA ILE A 351 -21.91 -23.43 -12.22
C ILE A 351 -20.53 -23.14 -11.63
N ASN A 352 -20.02 -23.98 -10.74
CA ASN A 352 -18.69 -23.83 -10.17
C ASN A 352 -17.59 -23.87 -11.26
N ILE A 353 -17.70 -24.78 -12.23
CA ILE A 353 -16.76 -24.85 -13.35
C ILE A 353 -16.86 -23.59 -14.22
N PHE A 354 -18.07 -23.12 -14.53
CA PHE A 354 -18.26 -21.88 -15.30
C PHE A 354 -17.65 -20.66 -14.60
N LEU A 355 -17.89 -20.50 -13.31
CA LEU A 355 -17.28 -19.41 -12.53
C LEU A 355 -15.75 -19.53 -12.50
N LEU A 356 -15.22 -20.75 -12.37
CA LEU A 356 -13.77 -20.97 -12.41
C LEU A 356 -13.16 -20.57 -13.76
N LEU A 357 -13.83 -20.88 -14.87
CA LEU A 357 -13.38 -20.46 -16.21
C LEU A 357 -13.34 -18.95 -16.36
N ILE A 358 -14.33 -18.23 -15.82
CA ILE A 358 -14.33 -16.76 -15.79
C ILE A 358 -13.12 -16.27 -14.98
N ILE A 359 -12.87 -16.84 -13.80
CA ILE A 359 -11.75 -16.43 -12.93
C ILE A 359 -10.41 -16.66 -13.62
N VAL A 360 -10.20 -17.81 -14.26
CA VAL A 360 -8.97 -18.11 -15.01
C VAL A 360 -8.79 -17.10 -16.14
N PHE A 361 -9.82 -16.85 -16.94
CA PHE A 361 -9.76 -15.85 -18.02
C PHE A 361 -9.39 -14.45 -17.50
N VAL A 362 -10.04 -14.00 -16.44
CA VAL A 362 -9.78 -12.68 -15.83
C VAL A 362 -8.37 -12.60 -15.26
N THR A 363 -7.91 -13.68 -14.60
CA THR A 363 -6.57 -13.76 -14.03
C THR A 363 -5.49 -13.63 -15.12
N VAL A 364 -5.60 -14.42 -16.18
CA VAL A 364 -4.67 -14.37 -17.32
C VAL A 364 -4.69 -12.99 -17.97
N LYS A 365 -5.87 -12.41 -18.18
CA LYS A 365 -6.02 -11.09 -18.78
C LYS A 365 -5.30 -10.00 -17.97
N TYR A 366 -5.58 -9.89 -16.67
CA TYR A 366 -5.01 -8.84 -15.86
C TYR A 366 -3.54 -9.08 -15.53
N HIS A 367 -3.13 -10.33 -15.37
CA HIS A 367 -1.73 -10.70 -15.23
C HIS A 367 -0.90 -10.22 -16.44
N ASN A 368 -1.36 -10.50 -17.66
CA ASN A 368 -0.67 -10.06 -18.87
C ASN A 368 -0.57 -8.53 -18.98
N VAL A 369 -1.61 -7.79 -18.56
CA VAL A 369 -1.62 -6.33 -18.65
C VAL A 369 -0.74 -5.68 -17.60
N TYR A 370 -0.81 -6.16 -16.36
CA TYR A 370 -0.24 -5.45 -15.22
C TYR A 370 1.07 -6.03 -14.72
N ASN A 371 1.27 -7.35 -14.79
CA ASN A 371 2.54 -7.97 -14.42
C ASN A 371 3.51 -8.01 -15.61
N VAL A 372 3.09 -8.59 -16.72
CA VAL A 372 3.97 -8.79 -17.88
C VAL A 372 4.24 -7.49 -18.61
N LYS A 373 3.19 -6.74 -18.98
CA LYS A 373 3.32 -5.46 -19.71
C LYS A 373 3.59 -4.26 -18.81
N ARG A 374 3.57 -4.43 -17.51
CA ARG A 374 3.86 -3.38 -16.50
C ARG A 374 3.08 -2.09 -16.71
N LYS A 375 1.82 -2.19 -17.17
CA LYS A 375 1.02 -1.02 -17.56
C LYS A 375 0.86 0.00 -16.43
N PHE A 376 0.72 -0.43 -15.19
CA PHE A 376 0.51 0.47 -14.06
C PHE A 376 1.73 1.34 -13.73
N MET A 377 2.91 0.85 -14.00
CA MET A 377 4.16 1.58 -13.78
C MET A 377 4.52 2.48 -14.95
N ASP A 378 3.57 2.71 -15.86
CA ASP A 378 3.82 3.41 -17.12
C ASP A 378 4.99 2.86 -17.97
N LEU A 379 5.40 1.61 -17.68
CA LEU A 379 6.44 0.90 -18.45
C LEU A 379 5.89 0.27 -19.74
N GLN A 380 4.59 0.36 -20.00
CA GLN A 380 3.97 -0.21 -21.22
C GLN A 380 4.56 0.35 -22.53
N ASN A 381 5.12 1.56 -22.49
CA ASN A 381 5.76 2.25 -23.64
C ASN A 381 7.28 2.20 -23.56
N VAL A 382 7.83 1.34 -22.70
CA VAL A 382 9.27 1.14 -22.52
C VAL A 382 9.64 -0.21 -23.09
N ASN A 383 10.74 -0.26 -23.87
CA ASN A 383 11.28 -1.52 -24.34
C ASN A 383 12.02 -2.23 -23.19
N LEU A 384 11.35 -3.18 -22.55
CA LEU A 384 11.92 -3.90 -21.40
C LEU A 384 13.19 -4.71 -21.76
N ASN A 385 13.44 -4.98 -23.05
CA ASN A 385 14.68 -5.64 -23.48
C ASN A 385 15.92 -4.75 -23.31
N ASN A 386 15.73 -3.43 -23.21
CA ASN A 386 16.80 -2.48 -22.94
C ASN A 386 17.20 -2.43 -21.45
N ALA A 387 16.47 -3.14 -20.56
CA ALA A 387 16.77 -3.17 -19.14
C ALA A 387 18.20 -3.70 -18.88
N VAL A 388 18.90 -3.08 -17.95
CA VAL A 388 20.28 -3.42 -17.58
C VAL A 388 20.37 -3.84 -16.13
N LYS A 389 21.38 -4.65 -15.79
CA LYS A 389 21.58 -5.09 -14.40
C LYS A 389 21.90 -3.90 -13.49
N ALA A 390 21.13 -3.70 -12.44
CA ALA A 390 21.36 -2.63 -11.48
C ALA A 390 22.61 -2.82 -10.61
N GLU A 391 23.23 -4.00 -10.65
CA GLU A 391 24.53 -4.28 -10.03
C GLU A 391 25.64 -3.32 -10.51
N ILE A 392 25.52 -2.76 -11.70
CA ILE A 392 26.40 -1.70 -12.22
C ILE A 392 26.46 -0.51 -11.25
N LEU A 393 25.33 -0.17 -10.64
CA LEU A 393 25.26 0.88 -9.63
C LEU A 393 25.83 0.41 -8.29
N ASN A 394 25.34 -0.73 -7.79
CA ASN A 394 25.81 -1.31 -6.53
C ASN A 394 25.32 -2.78 -6.38
N ASN A 395 26.15 -3.66 -5.78
CA ASN A 395 25.83 -5.07 -5.55
C ASN A 395 24.58 -5.27 -4.68
N LYS A 396 24.18 -4.29 -3.88
CA LYS A 396 22.94 -4.33 -3.09
C LYS A 396 21.67 -4.43 -3.94
N PHE A 397 21.74 -4.11 -5.25
CA PHE A 397 20.66 -4.26 -6.23
C PHE A 397 20.78 -5.55 -7.06
N ASN A 398 21.40 -6.58 -6.53
CA ASN A 398 21.50 -7.88 -7.20
C ASN A 398 20.12 -8.35 -7.71
N LYS A 399 20.07 -8.89 -8.93
CA LYS A 399 18.90 -9.37 -9.70
C LYS A 399 17.99 -8.28 -10.25
N LEU A 400 18.03 -7.03 -9.77
CA LEU A 400 17.19 -5.97 -10.31
C LEU A 400 17.61 -5.64 -11.74
N GLN A 401 16.64 -5.69 -12.66
CA GLN A 401 16.75 -5.21 -14.03
C GLN A 401 16.28 -3.75 -14.08
N TRP A 402 17.21 -2.84 -14.26
CA TRP A 402 16.96 -1.40 -14.21
C TRP A 402 16.49 -0.88 -15.57
N ILE A 403 15.33 -0.29 -15.59
CA ILE A 403 14.81 0.57 -16.63
C ILE A 403 13.72 1.44 -16.02
N THR A 404 13.68 2.72 -16.40
CA THR A 404 12.71 3.70 -15.92
C THR A 404 11.86 4.23 -17.08
N PRO A 405 10.64 4.75 -16.86
CA PRO A 405 9.81 5.32 -17.93
C PRO A 405 10.19 6.76 -18.29
N TYR A 406 11.27 7.29 -17.72
CA TYR A 406 11.64 8.71 -17.80
C TYR A 406 12.67 9.00 -18.88
N HIS A 407 13.48 10.03 -18.66
CA HIS A 407 14.42 10.58 -19.66
C HIS A 407 15.40 9.53 -20.21
N TYR A 408 15.84 8.59 -19.40
CA TYR A 408 16.84 7.58 -19.78
C TYR A 408 16.25 6.24 -20.22
N LYS A 409 14.95 6.18 -20.55
CA LYS A 409 14.27 4.93 -20.95
C LYS A 409 14.93 4.19 -22.12
N GLU A 410 15.60 4.92 -23.03
CA GLU A 410 16.34 4.35 -24.17
C GLU A 410 17.82 4.07 -23.83
N ASN A 411 18.34 4.69 -22.77
CA ASN A 411 19.74 4.49 -22.33
C ASN A 411 19.85 4.34 -20.81
N PRO A 412 19.32 3.25 -20.23
CA PRO A 412 19.35 3.03 -18.78
C PRO A 412 20.77 2.85 -18.20
N LYS A 413 21.77 2.50 -19.05
CA LYS A 413 23.19 2.47 -18.63
C LYS A 413 23.69 3.85 -18.23
N GLU A 414 23.32 4.89 -18.98
CA GLU A 414 23.70 6.26 -18.68
C GLU A 414 23.06 6.75 -17.38
N GLU A 415 21.79 6.43 -17.13
CA GLU A 415 21.15 6.73 -15.85
C GLU A 415 21.92 6.10 -14.67
N LEU A 416 22.27 4.81 -14.78
CA LEU A 416 23.04 4.13 -13.75
C LEU A 416 24.46 4.71 -13.57
N ARG A 417 25.11 5.15 -14.66
CA ARG A 417 26.41 5.82 -14.59
C ARG A 417 26.33 7.12 -13.81
N LEU A 418 25.33 7.98 -14.13
CA LEU A 418 25.10 9.26 -13.44
C LEU A 418 24.72 9.07 -11.99
N LEU A 419 23.89 8.05 -11.68
CA LEU A 419 23.54 7.70 -10.30
C LEU A 419 24.77 7.19 -9.51
N LYS A 420 25.65 6.41 -10.14
CA LYS A 420 26.90 5.94 -9.51
C LYS A 420 27.83 7.09 -9.16
N GLU A 421 27.96 8.07 -10.06
CA GLU A 421 28.68 9.30 -9.83
C GLU A 421 28.06 10.11 -8.67
N ALA A 422 26.72 10.24 -8.65
CA ALA A 422 26.00 10.91 -7.57
C ALA A 422 26.24 10.22 -6.21
N VAL A 423 26.19 8.88 -6.17
CA VAL A 423 26.49 8.10 -4.96
C VAL A 423 27.93 8.35 -4.50
N SER A 424 28.90 8.40 -5.43
CA SER A 424 30.30 8.69 -5.10
C SER A 424 30.48 10.08 -4.48
N ILE A 425 29.84 11.11 -5.07
CA ILE A 425 29.89 12.48 -4.53
C ILE A 425 29.33 12.54 -3.11
N ILE A 426 28.13 11.97 -2.90
CA ILE A 426 27.46 11.95 -1.59
C ILE A 426 28.23 11.11 -0.57
N SER A 427 28.91 10.04 -1.01
CA SER A 427 29.73 9.19 -0.13
C SER A 427 30.91 9.93 0.48
N ASN A 428 31.43 10.94 -0.20
CA ASN A 428 32.58 11.75 0.29
C ASN A 428 32.15 12.89 1.22
N GLU A 429 30.85 13.17 1.34
CA GLU A 429 30.34 14.27 2.18
C GLU A 429 30.24 13.89 3.66
N ASN A 430 30.38 14.89 4.52
CA ASN A 430 30.12 14.72 5.96
C ASN A 430 28.61 14.71 6.21
N VAL A 431 28.08 13.59 6.68
CA VAL A 431 26.63 13.33 6.90
C VAL A 431 25.95 14.37 7.77
N ASN A 432 26.67 14.92 8.75
CA ASN A 432 26.07 15.84 9.72
C ASN A 432 25.70 17.20 9.12
N ASN A 433 26.22 17.54 7.94
CA ASN A 433 26.11 18.88 7.37
C ASN A 433 25.23 18.96 6.13
N PHE A 434 24.63 17.86 5.68
CA PHE A 434 23.81 17.87 4.48
C PHE A 434 22.51 17.10 4.63
N MET A 435 21.59 17.36 3.72
CA MET A 435 20.30 16.77 3.57
C MET A 435 20.11 16.33 2.11
N LEU A 436 19.31 15.30 1.87
CA LEU A 436 19.01 14.79 0.53
C LEU A 436 17.52 14.86 0.24
N ILE A 437 17.18 15.40 -0.93
CA ILE A 437 15.84 15.38 -1.51
C ILE A 437 15.90 14.57 -2.80
N THR A 438 15.16 13.46 -2.88
CA THR A 438 15.24 12.58 -4.03
C THR A 438 14.02 11.68 -4.15
N HIS A 439 13.68 11.28 -5.38
CA HIS A 439 12.79 10.15 -5.66
C HIS A 439 13.53 8.80 -5.54
N TYR A 440 14.86 8.80 -5.68
CA TYR A 440 15.72 7.63 -5.51
C TYR A 440 16.03 7.41 -4.03
N GLN A 441 15.04 6.95 -3.25
CA GLN A 441 15.14 6.73 -1.81
C GLN A 441 15.98 5.49 -1.47
N PHE A 442 17.26 5.47 -1.91
CA PHE A 442 18.22 4.39 -1.68
C PHE A 442 19.65 4.87 -1.35
N PHE A 443 19.88 6.18 -1.36
CA PHE A 443 21.22 6.73 -1.15
C PHE A 443 21.77 6.41 0.24
N SER A 444 20.93 6.42 1.28
CA SER A 444 21.36 6.08 2.64
C SER A 444 21.89 4.65 2.72
N ILE A 445 21.22 3.70 2.08
CA ILE A 445 21.66 2.31 2.00
C ILE A 445 22.93 2.15 1.19
N LEU A 446 23.02 2.80 0.00
CA LEU A 446 24.18 2.63 -0.88
C LEU A 446 25.44 3.25 -0.32
N THR A 447 25.33 4.37 0.37
CA THR A 447 26.46 5.06 1.02
C THR A 447 26.73 4.54 2.44
N GLU A 448 25.87 3.70 2.99
CA GLU A 448 25.88 3.23 4.39
C GLU A 448 25.84 4.36 5.41
N LYS A 449 25.29 5.50 5.02
CA LYS A 449 25.22 6.70 5.83
C LYS A 449 23.81 6.99 6.33
N LYS A 450 23.72 7.59 7.51
CA LYS A 450 22.49 8.11 8.09
C LYS A 450 22.21 9.51 7.52
N ILE A 451 21.74 9.57 6.26
CA ILE A 451 21.49 10.83 5.57
C ILE A 451 20.20 11.48 6.10
N ASN A 452 20.25 12.81 6.35
CA ASN A 452 19.06 13.55 6.70
C ASN A 452 18.15 13.69 5.46
N ILE A 453 16.86 13.41 5.63
CA ILE A 453 15.82 13.57 4.60
C ILE A 453 14.71 14.47 5.15
N LEU A 454 14.07 15.27 4.27
CA LEU A 454 12.90 16.07 4.67
C LEU A 454 11.66 15.20 4.79
N ASN A 455 11.42 14.42 3.72
CA ASN A 455 10.24 13.58 3.58
C ASN A 455 10.67 12.16 3.23
N ARG A 456 9.89 11.19 3.66
CA ARG A 456 10.03 9.81 3.22
C ARG A 456 9.76 9.66 1.71
N TRP A 457 8.86 10.46 1.17
CA TRP A 457 8.38 10.37 -0.20
C TRP A 457 8.09 11.75 -0.76
N TYR A 458 8.36 11.97 -2.03
CA TYR A 458 8.15 13.25 -2.71
C TYR A 458 7.19 13.05 -3.87
N PHE A 459 6.12 13.83 -3.88
CA PHE A 459 5.17 13.92 -4.97
C PHE A 459 4.57 15.33 -5.02
N PRO A 460 4.36 15.93 -6.19
CA PRO A 460 3.83 17.29 -6.33
C PRO A 460 2.37 17.42 -5.87
N ASN A 461 1.88 18.65 -5.88
CA ASN A 461 0.47 18.98 -5.72
C ASN A 461 -0.11 18.57 -4.34
N ASN A 462 0.57 18.93 -3.26
CA ASN A 462 0.17 18.64 -1.88
C ASN A 462 -0.09 17.15 -1.55
N ASN A 463 0.43 16.21 -2.36
CA ASN A 463 0.12 14.78 -2.17
C ASN A 463 0.97 14.09 -1.10
N THR A 464 2.14 14.62 -0.76
CA THR A 464 3.05 14.04 0.25
C THR A 464 3.47 15.04 1.31
N HIS A 465 3.44 16.30 0.99
CA HIS A 465 3.73 17.43 1.89
C HIS A 465 3.03 18.68 1.36
N PRO A 466 2.81 19.70 2.20
CA PRO A 466 2.30 20.98 1.73
C PRO A 466 3.30 21.63 0.77
N THR A 467 2.86 21.95 -0.46
CA THR A 467 3.75 22.45 -1.52
C THR A 467 3.61 23.96 -1.77
N ASN A 468 2.57 24.59 -1.25
CA ASN A 468 2.29 26.00 -1.42
C ASN A 468 1.44 26.57 -0.27
N SER A 469 1.40 27.90 -0.16
CA SER A 469 0.71 28.64 0.88
C SER A 469 -0.82 28.48 0.91
N ASN A 470 -1.43 27.93 -0.14
CA ASN A 470 -2.85 27.63 -0.15
C ASN A 470 -3.21 26.45 0.75
N ASN A 471 -2.24 25.62 1.12
CA ASN A 471 -2.46 24.55 2.09
C ASN A 471 -2.31 25.08 3.52
N SER A 472 -3.31 24.82 4.37
CA SER A 472 -3.35 25.31 5.76
C SER A 472 -2.18 24.83 6.63
N TYR A 473 -1.47 23.78 6.22
CA TYR A 473 -0.32 23.23 6.93
C TYR A 473 1.03 23.64 6.35
N TYR A 474 1.06 24.52 5.33
CA TYR A 474 2.30 24.94 4.67
C TYR A 474 3.27 25.62 5.62
N SER A 475 2.81 26.64 6.37
CA SER A 475 3.63 27.33 7.37
C SER A 475 4.14 26.40 8.47
N TYR A 476 3.29 25.45 8.92
CA TYR A 476 3.70 24.46 9.92
C TYR A 476 4.80 23.54 9.37
N TYR A 477 4.65 23.06 8.15
CA TYR A 477 5.65 22.23 7.48
C TYR A 477 6.98 22.97 7.33
N ASN A 478 6.98 24.19 6.78
CA ASN A 478 8.17 25.00 6.60
C ASN A 478 8.88 25.31 7.92
N HIS A 479 8.12 25.67 8.97
CA HIS A 479 8.68 25.87 10.31
C HIS A 479 9.37 24.61 10.86
N LYS A 480 8.73 23.46 10.73
CA LYS A 480 9.30 22.17 11.18
C LYS A 480 10.60 21.85 10.43
N ILE A 481 10.62 22.06 9.12
CA ILE A 481 11.81 21.78 8.28
C ILE A 481 12.92 22.77 8.59
N ASN A 482 12.62 24.08 8.74
CA ASN A 482 13.60 25.08 9.15
C ASN A 482 14.21 24.78 10.52
N LYS A 483 13.39 24.33 11.47
CA LYS A 483 13.86 23.85 12.77
C LYS A 483 14.84 22.69 12.61
N LEU A 484 14.49 21.69 11.76
CA LEU A 484 15.35 20.54 11.47
C LEU A 484 16.70 20.97 10.84
N ILE A 485 16.67 21.90 9.87
CA ILE A 485 17.87 22.44 9.24
C ILE A 485 18.79 23.11 10.28
N LYS A 486 18.23 23.92 11.18
CA LYS A 486 18.97 24.58 12.27
C LYS A 486 19.55 23.58 13.27
N GLU A 487 18.74 22.66 13.78
CA GLU A 487 19.15 21.66 14.78
C GLU A 487 20.23 20.71 14.25
N LYS A 488 20.14 20.29 12.99
CA LYS A 488 21.12 19.43 12.34
C LYS A 488 22.29 20.19 11.71
N LYS A 489 22.30 21.55 11.79
CA LYS A 489 23.33 22.41 11.21
C LYS A 489 23.57 22.13 9.73
N ILE A 490 22.49 21.97 8.96
CA ILE A 490 22.56 21.62 7.52
C ILE A 490 23.14 22.80 6.75
N LYS A 491 24.25 22.58 6.04
CA LYS A 491 24.93 23.56 5.19
C LYS A 491 24.73 23.31 3.70
N LYS A 492 24.23 22.13 3.34
CA LYS A 492 24.05 21.73 1.94
C LYS A 492 22.82 20.86 1.78
N ILE A 493 22.04 21.09 0.72
CA ILE A 493 20.93 20.22 0.32
C ILE A 493 21.28 19.63 -1.05
N TYR A 494 21.35 18.32 -1.15
CA TYR A 494 21.45 17.60 -2.41
C TYR A 494 20.08 17.31 -3.00
N LEU A 495 19.96 17.48 -4.31
CA LEU A 495 18.77 17.20 -5.11
C LEU A 495 19.14 16.14 -6.14
N ALA A 496 18.65 14.91 -5.98
CA ALA A 496 18.82 13.87 -7.00
C ALA A 496 17.50 13.62 -7.73
N LYS A 497 17.47 13.97 -9.02
CA LYS A 497 16.26 14.01 -9.86
C LYS A 497 16.06 12.69 -10.59
N SER A 498 14.85 12.14 -10.58
CA SER A 498 14.43 11.06 -11.48
C SER A 498 13.68 11.59 -12.71
N TYR A 499 13.26 12.83 -12.68
CA TYR A 499 12.43 13.48 -13.69
C TYR A 499 13.15 14.70 -14.27
N PRO A 500 12.97 15.04 -15.57
CA PRO A 500 13.71 16.14 -16.20
C PRO A 500 13.40 17.51 -15.59
N LYS A 501 12.22 17.69 -15.05
CA LYS A 501 11.82 18.94 -14.37
C LYS A 501 12.44 19.03 -12.99
N GLU A 502 12.79 20.24 -12.55
CA GLU A 502 13.25 20.51 -11.19
C GLU A 502 12.21 20.12 -10.14
N PHE A 503 12.62 20.03 -8.85
CA PHE A 503 11.69 19.90 -7.71
C PHE A 503 10.90 21.22 -7.54
N TRP A 504 10.14 21.61 -8.57
CA TRP A 504 9.35 22.84 -8.63
C TRP A 504 8.28 22.92 -7.53
N PHE A 505 7.93 21.77 -6.94
CA PHE A 505 6.99 21.64 -5.82
C PHE A 505 7.63 21.89 -4.45
N ILE A 506 8.92 22.22 -4.38
CA ILE A 506 9.61 22.68 -3.18
C ILE A 506 10.04 24.13 -3.43
N ASN A 507 9.42 25.06 -2.71
CA ASN A 507 9.85 26.45 -2.73
C ASN A 507 11.03 26.61 -1.77
N PHE A 508 12.24 26.67 -2.32
CA PHE A 508 13.46 26.80 -1.52
C PHE A 508 13.61 28.20 -0.89
N GLU A 509 12.99 29.24 -1.48
CA GLU A 509 13.00 30.59 -0.91
C GLU A 509 12.23 30.60 0.41
N ASP A 510 11.03 30.05 0.43
CA ASP A 510 10.23 29.90 1.66
C ASP A 510 10.86 28.91 2.65
N LEU A 511 11.41 27.79 2.14
CA LEU A 511 12.02 26.75 2.96
C LEU A 511 13.31 27.24 3.64
N LEU A 512 14.06 28.11 2.97
CA LEU A 512 15.34 28.65 3.41
C LEU A 512 15.23 30.15 3.77
N GLU A 513 14.08 30.57 4.26
CA GLU A 513 13.85 31.94 4.69
C GLU A 513 14.92 32.39 5.69
N GLY A 514 15.58 33.51 5.41
CA GLY A 514 16.68 34.03 6.21
C GLY A 514 18.07 33.45 5.94
N TYR A 515 18.18 32.61 4.88
CA TYR A 515 19.45 32.09 4.39
C TYR A 515 19.72 32.54 2.94
N CYS A 516 20.99 32.81 2.64
CA CYS A 516 21.45 32.92 1.27
C CYS A 516 21.84 31.55 0.74
N PHE A 517 21.52 31.26 -0.52
CA PHE A 517 21.84 29.96 -1.09
C PHE A 517 22.32 30.05 -2.54
N LYS A 518 23.20 29.11 -2.93
CA LYS A 518 23.73 28.98 -4.28
C LYS A 518 23.48 27.56 -4.80
N LYS A 519 22.88 27.47 -6.00
CA LYS A 519 22.66 26.20 -6.70
C LYS A 519 23.92 25.82 -7.48
N ILE A 520 24.32 24.55 -7.40
CA ILE A 520 25.47 23.95 -8.12
C ILE A 520 24.98 22.69 -8.82
N LYS A 521 25.24 22.58 -10.14
CA LYS A 521 25.00 21.37 -10.91
C LYS A 521 26.25 20.49 -10.86
N HIS A 522 26.12 19.22 -10.44
CA HIS A 522 27.19 18.23 -10.47
C HIS A 522 27.14 17.36 -11.73
N ASN A 523 25.94 16.86 -12.06
CA ASN A 523 25.63 16.16 -13.31
C ASN A 523 24.14 16.36 -13.64
N ASP A 524 23.61 15.65 -14.64
CA ASP A 524 22.22 15.83 -15.07
C ASP A 524 21.19 15.30 -14.05
N ILE A 525 21.61 14.44 -13.13
CA ILE A 525 20.76 13.90 -12.07
C ILE A 525 21.00 14.64 -10.75
N LEU A 526 22.24 14.97 -10.39
CA LEU A 526 22.61 15.51 -9.09
C LEU A 526 22.90 17.01 -9.12
N HIS A 527 22.19 17.74 -8.27
CA HIS A 527 22.43 19.16 -7.98
C HIS A 527 22.63 19.33 -6.47
N SER A 528 23.23 20.46 -6.06
CA SER A 528 23.25 20.85 -4.65
C SER A 528 22.90 22.33 -4.46
N ILE A 529 22.40 22.64 -3.28
CA ILE A 529 22.13 23.98 -2.78
C ILE A 529 23.02 24.16 -1.56
N ASN A 530 24.00 25.07 -1.64
CA ASN A 530 24.81 25.46 -0.50
C ASN A 530 24.07 26.55 0.27
N ILE A 531 23.94 26.39 1.58
CA ILE A 531 23.22 27.30 2.49
C ILE A 531 24.25 28.08 3.28
N ASN A 532 24.20 29.41 3.18
CA ASN A 532 25.07 30.34 3.90
C ASN A 532 24.21 31.34 4.67
N ASN A 533 24.74 31.88 5.76
CA ASN A 533 24.10 33.03 6.35
C ASN A 533 24.22 34.20 5.36
N CYS A 534 23.15 34.98 5.21
CA CYS A 534 23.21 36.22 4.46
C CYS A 534 24.03 37.22 5.31
N ASN A 535 25.17 37.67 4.80
CA ASN A 535 25.95 38.75 5.39
C ASN A 535 25.25 40.09 5.23
#